data_429e5a733e4025cd0c912e37d7221b03
#
_entry.id   429e5a733e4025cd0c912e37d7221b03
#
_cell.length_a   1.000
_cell.length_b   1.000
_cell.length_c   1.000
_cell.angle_alpha   90.00
_cell.angle_beta   90.00
_cell.angle_gamma   90.00
#
_symmetry.space_group_name_H-M   'P 1'
#
loop_
_entity.id
_entity.type
_entity.pdbx_description
1 polymer ?
#
loop_
_entity_poly.entity_id
_entity_poly.type
_entity_poly.pdbx_seq_one_letter_code
_entity_poly.pdbx_strand_id
1 'polypeptide(L)' 'MTFGKYKGLTFKDIKSEYPDYLIWLSSNMPKHRMPDKLYYYIKVNSDEIAMLAKKKRRI' A
#
# COMPACT_ATOMS: atom_id res chain seq x y z
N MET A 1 -5.75 -8.64 -1.22
CA MET A 1 -6.50 -7.42 -1.56
C MET A 1 -7.71 -7.79 -2.41
N THR A 2 -8.84 -7.14 -2.18
CA THR A 2 -10.07 -7.53 -2.85
C THR A 2 -10.43 -6.64 -4.04
N PHE A 3 -9.61 -5.66 -4.33
CA PHE A 3 -9.88 -4.73 -5.41
C PHE A 3 -8.57 -4.22 -5.97
N GLY A 4 -8.67 -3.57 -7.12
CA GLY A 4 -7.53 -2.91 -7.71
C GLY A 4 -6.64 -3.81 -8.52
N LYS A 5 -5.49 -3.26 -8.88
CA LYS A 5 -4.54 -3.92 -9.76
C LYS A 5 -3.99 -5.23 -9.19
N TYR A 6 -3.86 -5.29 -7.89
CA TYR A 6 -3.25 -6.46 -7.24
C TYR A 6 -4.27 -7.27 -6.46
N LYS A 7 -5.45 -7.39 -7.03
CA LYS A 7 -6.49 -8.21 -6.44
C LYS A 7 -5.99 -9.66 -6.31
N GLY A 8 -6.21 -10.23 -5.15
CA GLY A 8 -5.77 -11.59 -4.89
C GLY A 8 -4.50 -11.70 -4.07
N LEU A 9 -3.75 -10.60 -3.96
CA LEU A 9 -2.56 -10.59 -3.12
C LEU A 9 -2.94 -10.11 -1.71
N THR A 10 -2.15 -10.54 -0.73
CA THR A 10 -2.35 -10.04 0.63
C THR A 10 -1.70 -8.67 0.75
N PHE A 11 -2.10 -7.93 1.80
CA PHE A 11 -1.48 -6.63 2.06
C PHE A 11 0.02 -6.78 2.27
N LYS A 12 0.42 -7.85 2.95
CA LYS A 12 1.83 -8.11 3.21
C LYS A 12 2.59 -8.33 1.92
N ASP A 13 2.00 -9.07 1.00
CA ASP A 13 2.62 -9.32 -0.30
C ASP A 13 2.82 -8.01 -1.06
N ILE A 14 1.79 -7.16 -1.05
CA ILE A 14 1.87 -5.89 -1.75
C ILE A 14 2.92 -4.99 -1.10
N LYS A 15 2.98 -4.98 0.22
CA LYS A 15 3.97 -4.17 0.92
C LYS A 15 5.39 -4.60 0.54
N SER A 16 5.61 -5.90 0.45
CA SER A 16 6.94 -6.42 0.12
C SER A 16 7.32 -6.19 -1.34
N GLU A 17 6.39 -6.44 -2.26
CA GLU A 17 6.68 -6.40 -3.68
C GLU A 17 6.34 -5.08 -4.34
N TYR A 18 5.29 -4.42 -3.88
CA TYR A 18 4.79 -3.21 -4.52
C TYR A 18 4.47 -2.11 -3.50
N PRO A 19 5.44 -1.72 -2.69
CA PRO A 19 5.17 -0.69 -1.67
C PRO A 19 4.74 0.64 -2.27
N ASP A 20 5.20 0.97 -3.46
CA ASP A 20 4.80 2.20 -4.14
C ASP A 20 3.29 2.24 -4.36
N TYR A 21 2.70 1.10 -4.64
CA TYR A 21 1.27 1.04 -4.88
C TYR A 21 0.48 1.44 -3.63
N LEU A 22 0.94 1.02 -2.47
CA LEU A 22 0.29 1.40 -1.22
C LEU A 22 0.38 2.91 -0.98
N ILE A 23 1.51 3.50 -1.30
CA ILE A 23 1.68 4.94 -1.19
C ILE A 23 0.74 5.65 -2.17
N TRP A 24 0.67 5.14 -3.39
CA TRP A 24 -0.23 5.70 -4.40
C TRP A 24 -1.68 5.67 -3.91
N LEU A 25 -2.09 4.55 -3.32
CA LEU A 25 -3.44 4.41 -2.81
C LEU A 25 -3.72 5.44 -1.70
N SER A 26 -2.76 5.62 -0.80
CA SER A 26 -2.96 6.55 0.30
C SER A 26 -3.04 8.00 -0.18
N SER A 27 -2.43 8.29 -1.33
CA SER A 27 -2.44 9.64 -1.88
C SER A 27 -3.64 9.90 -2.79
N ASN A 28 -4.09 8.88 -3.50
CA ASN A 28 -5.10 9.07 -4.55
C ASN A 28 -6.48 8.56 -4.20
N MET A 29 -6.60 7.63 -3.27
CA MET A 29 -7.89 7.09 -2.88
C MET A 29 -8.42 7.81 -1.65
N PRO A 30 -9.66 8.34 -1.72
CA PRO A 30 -10.24 8.99 -0.55
C PRO A 30 -10.40 7.99 0.59
N LYS A 31 -10.25 8.50 1.81
CA LYS A 31 -10.36 7.66 2.99
C LYS A 31 -11.70 6.95 3.07
N HIS A 32 -12.77 7.64 2.71
CA HIS A 32 -14.11 7.07 2.83
C HIS A 32 -14.38 5.95 1.81
N ARG A 33 -13.55 5.83 0.80
CA ARG A 33 -13.68 4.75 -0.18
C ARG A 33 -12.71 3.62 0.08
N MET A 34 -11.77 3.82 0.97
CA MET A 34 -10.77 2.82 1.29
C MET A 34 -11.28 1.91 2.40
N PRO A 35 -11.15 0.59 2.25
CA PRO A 35 -11.52 -0.32 3.35
C PRO A 35 -10.76 0.01 4.63
N ASP A 36 -11.45 -0.10 5.76
CA ASP A 36 -10.84 0.23 7.05
C ASP A 36 -9.57 -0.56 7.28
N LYS A 37 -9.58 -1.83 6.93
CA LYS A 37 -8.41 -2.70 7.14
C LYS A 37 -7.22 -2.20 6.34
N LEU A 38 -7.45 -1.78 5.10
CA LEU A 38 -6.38 -1.29 4.26
C LEU A 38 -5.86 0.04 4.79
N TYR A 39 -6.77 0.94 5.14
CA TYR A 39 -6.38 2.24 5.67
C TYR A 39 -5.53 2.07 6.92
N TYR A 40 -5.99 1.24 7.83
CA TYR A 40 -5.28 0.99 9.08
C TYR A 40 -3.90 0.37 8.81
N TYR A 41 -3.86 -0.57 7.88
CA TYR A 41 -2.60 -1.24 7.53
C TYR A 41 -1.58 -0.25 7.00
N ILE A 42 -2.00 0.62 6.10
CA ILE A 42 -1.11 1.62 5.53
C ILE A 42 -0.65 2.59 6.61
N LYS A 43 -1.56 3.00 7.47
CA LYS A 43 -1.23 3.96 8.53
C LYS A 43 -0.20 3.38 9.51
N VAL A 44 -0.42 2.15 9.95
CA VAL A 44 0.47 1.52 10.92
C VAL A 44 1.83 1.22 10.32
N ASN A 45 1.86 0.87 9.04
CA ASN A 45 3.10 0.49 8.38
C ASN A 45 3.66 1.60 7.49
N SER A 46 3.20 2.83 7.64
CA SER A 46 3.59 3.90 6.75
C SER A 46 5.10 4.10 6.67
N ASP A 47 5.79 4.05 7.80
CA ASP A 47 7.23 4.23 7.81
C ASP A 47 7.93 3.11 7.05
N GLU A 48 7.51 1.89 7.30
CA GLU A 48 8.10 0.74 6.62
C GLU A 48 7.79 0.77 5.13
N ILE A 49 6.56 1.13 4.78
CA ILE A 49 6.16 1.21 3.39
C ILE A 49 7.00 2.27 2.67
N ALA A 50 7.18 3.41 3.30
CA ALA A 50 7.98 4.48 2.70
C ALA A 50 9.42 4.02 2.49
N MET A 51 9.98 3.33 3.48
CA MET A 51 11.33 2.84 3.39
C MET A 51 11.49 1.82 2.27
N LEU A 52 10.56 0.89 2.18
CA LEU A 52 10.60 -0.14 1.15
C LEU A 52 10.41 0.45 -0.25
N ALA A 53 9.53 1.43 -0.37
CA ALA A 53 9.31 2.09 -1.65
C ALA A 53 10.55 2.83 -2.09
N LYS A 54 11.20 3.51 -1.16
CA LYS A 54 12.42 4.23 -1.45
C LYS A 54 13.52 3.28 -1.88
N LYS A 55 13.58 2.12 -1.24
CA LYS A 55 14.58 1.12 -1.54
C LYS A 55 14.37 0.51 -2.92
N LYS A 56 13.12 0.26 -3.28
CA LYS A 56 12.80 -0.34 -4.58
C LYS A 56 12.82 0.67 -5.71
N ARG A 57 12.60 1.92 -5.40
CA ARG A 57 12.60 2.96 -6.41
C ARG A 57 14.04 3.36 -6.71
N ARG A 58 14.67 2.57 -7.49
CA ARG A 58 16.05 2.83 -7.87
C ARG A 58 16.10 3.57 -9.20
N ILE A 59 17.02 4.46 -9.27
CA ILE A 59 17.19 5.24 -10.49
C ILE A 59 18.56 5.02 -11.05
#